data_bdfb8d435cdd16ca11310be9f6a30757
#
_entry.id   bdfb8d435cdd16ca11310be9f6a30757
#
_cell.length_a   1.000
_cell.length_b   1.000
_cell.length_c   1.000
_cell.angle_alpha   90.00
_cell.angle_beta   90.00
_cell.angle_gamma   90.00
#
_symmetry.space_group_name_H-M   'P 1'
#
loop_
_entity.id
_entity.type
_entity.pdbx_description
1 polymer ?
#
loop_
_entity_poly.entity_id
_entity_poly.type
_entity_poly.pdbx_seq_one_letter_code
_entity_poly.pdbx_strand_id
1 'polypeptide(L)'
;GYCGPLDAQTVLLNGLTQLEYRGYDSAGVAMVDEDGALNVYKCKGKVSDLEHFLAGKELGGNIGIAHTRWATHGVPNDVNAHPHCSESENIALIHNGIIENYRVLKDALEENGYTFRSSTDSEVLVNLIEYIRSTNACSLLEAVQQALRQVVGAYAIAVVEKNNRDEIIAARQSSPMAIGIGRGEYFLSSDAASIIEYTQDFVYVNDGEIAVINRNKPLKIVTLDNHESRIDIKKLQMSISQLEKGGYPHFMLKEIYE
;
A
#
# COMPACT_ATOMS: atom_id res chain seq x y z
N GLY A 1 2.28 -4.65 -0.16
CA GLY A 1 1.09 -5.35 -0.63
C GLY A 1 1.41 -6.71 -1.20
N TYR A 2 0.45 -7.57 -1.20
CA TYR A 2 0.57 -8.94 -1.71
C TYR A 2 -0.70 -9.40 -2.42
N CYS A 3 -0.52 -10.14 -3.51
CA CYS A 3 -1.60 -10.77 -4.26
C CYS A 3 -1.08 -12.08 -4.87
N GLY A 4 -1.52 -13.25 -4.36
CA GLY A 4 -0.96 -14.55 -4.78
C GLY A 4 -1.55 -15.75 -4.05
N PRO A 5 -0.91 -16.94 -4.11
CA PRO A 5 -1.42 -18.17 -3.51
C PRO A 5 -1.09 -18.32 -2.02
N LEU A 6 -0.14 -17.54 -1.47
CA LEU A 6 0.26 -17.66 -0.06
C LEU A 6 -0.74 -16.97 0.86
N ASP A 7 -0.65 -17.26 2.15
CA ASP A 7 -1.34 -16.50 3.18
C ASP A 7 -0.84 -15.05 3.21
N ALA A 8 -1.73 -14.11 2.84
CA ALA A 8 -1.36 -12.72 2.73
C ALA A 8 -0.96 -12.11 4.09
N GLN A 9 -1.58 -12.54 5.20
CA GLN A 9 -1.23 -12.05 6.54
C GLN A 9 0.24 -12.29 6.85
N THR A 10 0.72 -13.50 6.64
CA THR A 10 2.14 -13.86 6.87
C THR A 10 3.09 -13.05 5.99
N VAL A 11 2.81 -12.97 4.69
CA VAL A 11 3.67 -12.22 3.75
C VAL A 11 3.73 -10.74 4.10
N LEU A 12 2.58 -10.14 4.44
CA LEU A 12 2.49 -8.73 4.78
C LEU A 12 3.22 -8.40 6.08
N LEU A 13 3.04 -9.19 7.14
CA LEU A 13 3.72 -8.97 8.42
C LEU A 13 5.23 -9.14 8.30
N ASN A 14 5.70 -10.16 7.58
CA ASN A 14 7.13 -10.32 7.29
C ASN A 14 7.69 -9.10 6.55
N GLY A 15 6.99 -8.62 5.51
CA GLY A 15 7.39 -7.43 4.77
C GLY A 15 7.43 -6.17 5.63
N LEU A 16 6.47 -5.98 6.55
CA LEU A 16 6.49 -4.84 7.48
C LEU A 16 7.68 -4.92 8.44
N THR A 17 7.98 -6.11 8.97
CA THR A 17 9.14 -6.31 9.86
C THR A 17 10.44 -5.93 9.18
N GLN A 18 10.59 -6.27 7.89
CA GLN A 18 11.76 -5.86 7.09
C GLN A 18 11.85 -4.35 6.86
N LEU A 19 10.74 -3.62 6.97
CA LEU A 19 10.70 -2.17 6.80
C LEU A 19 10.86 -1.37 8.10
N GLU A 20 10.83 -2.02 9.28
CA GLU A 20 10.92 -1.35 10.58
C GLU A 20 12.21 -0.53 10.79
N TYR A 21 13.30 -0.86 10.09
CA TYR A 21 14.56 -0.13 10.19
C TYR A 21 14.46 1.35 9.82
N ARG A 22 13.44 1.72 9.02
CA ARG A 22 13.18 3.11 8.60
C ARG A 22 12.51 3.96 9.68
N GLY A 23 12.09 3.35 10.78
CA GLY A 23 11.28 3.98 11.81
C GLY A 23 9.77 3.81 11.57
N TYR A 24 9.00 3.89 12.64
CA TYR A 24 7.55 3.70 12.65
C TYR A 24 6.93 4.32 13.91
N ASP A 25 5.67 4.68 13.82
CA ASP A 25 4.85 5.09 14.98
C ASP A 25 3.56 4.27 15.08
N SER A 26 3.18 3.61 14.01
CA SER A 26 2.01 2.76 13.91
C SER A 26 2.15 1.78 12.75
N ALA A 27 1.38 0.69 12.82
CA ALA A 27 1.34 -0.32 11.79
C ALA A 27 -0.10 -0.80 11.55
N GLY A 28 -0.37 -1.34 10.36
CA GLY A 28 -1.66 -1.93 10.05
C GLY A 28 -1.71 -2.68 8.74
N VAL A 29 -2.77 -3.47 8.61
CA VAL A 29 -3.06 -4.32 7.44
C VAL A 29 -4.51 -4.15 7.01
N ALA A 30 -4.76 -4.28 5.72
CA ALA A 30 -6.08 -4.44 5.13
C ALA A 30 -6.06 -5.65 4.21
N MET A 31 -6.98 -6.58 4.38
CA MET A 31 -7.07 -7.83 3.62
C MET A 31 -8.48 -8.07 3.16
N VAL A 32 -8.62 -8.67 1.98
CA VAL A 32 -9.91 -9.16 1.49
C VAL A 32 -9.92 -10.67 1.68
N ASP A 33 -10.84 -11.16 2.51
CA ASP A 33 -10.95 -12.57 2.83
C ASP A 33 -11.64 -13.39 1.73
N GLU A 34 -11.79 -14.69 1.96
CA GLU A 34 -12.40 -15.61 0.98
C GLU A 34 -13.89 -15.32 0.73
N ASP A 35 -14.58 -14.71 1.68
CA ASP A 35 -15.97 -14.29 1.54
C ASP A 35 -16.11 -12.91 0.88
N GLY A 36 -15.00 -12.25 0.61
CA GLY A 36 -14.93 -10.92 0.00
C GLY A 36 -15.05 -9.77 1.01
N ALA A 37 -15.06 -10.04 2.32
CA ALA A 37 -15.08 -8.99 3.31
C ALA A 37 -13.71 -8.28 3.40
N LEU A 38 -13.75 -6.97 3.56
CA LEU A 38 -12.57 -6.15 3.76
C LEU A 38 -12.30 -6.01 5.26
N ASN A 39 -11.23 -6.63 5.74
CA ASN A 39 -10.81 -6.65 7.13
C ASN A 39 -9.63 -5.70 7.32
N VAL A 40 -9.79 -4.70 8.20
CA VAL A 40 -8.74 -3.70 8.46
C VAL A 40 -8.39 -3.69 9.95
N TYR A 41 -7.12 -3.89 10.23
CA TYR A 41 -6.57 -3.88 11.58
C TYR A 41 -5.33 -2.98 11.62
N LYS A 42 -5.29 -2.08 12.58
CA LYS A 42 -4.19 -1.13 12.74
C LYS A 42 -4.05 -0.71 14.19
N CYS A 43 -2.83 -0.42 14.60
CA CYS A 43 -2.54 0.05 15.94
C CYS A 43 -1.33 0.99 15.97
N LYS A 44 -1.29 1.84 16.96
CA LYS A 44 -0.08 2.58 17.32
C LYS A 44 0.97 1.60 17.86
N GLY A 45 2.24 1.78 17.49
CA GLY A 45 3.36 1.00 17.98
C GLY A 45 4.11 0.27 16.89
N LYS A 46 4.74 -0.84 17.27
CA LYS A 46 5.60 -1.68 16.42
C LYS A 46 4.77 -2.68 15.61
N VAL A 47 5.43 -3.30 14.64
CA VAL A 47 4.85 -4.46 13.93
C VAL A 47 4.54 -5.59 14.90
N SER A 48 5.39 -5.82 15.92
CA SER A 48 5.12 -6.79 16.99
C SER A 48 3.85 -6.50 17.79
N ASP A 49 3.47 -5.23 17.98
CA ASP A 49 2.21 -4.86 18.65
C ASP A 49 1.02 -5.20 17.75
N LEU A 50 1.15 -4.99 16.44
CA LEU A 50 0.15 -5.41 15.46
C LEU A 50 0.03 -6.94 15.42
N GLU A 51 1.14 -7.68 15.44
CA GLU A 51 1.14 -9.15 15.51
C GLU A 51 0.42 -9.67 16.76
N HIS A 52 0.67 -9.08 17.92
CA HIS A 52 -0.05 -9.41 19.15
C HIS A 52 -1.55 -9.11 19.05
N PHE A 53 -1.91 -7.97 18.43
CA PHE A 53 -3.30 -7.59 18.23
C PHE A 53 -4.04 -8.54 17.28
N LEU A 54 -3.31 -9.11 16.31
CA LEU A 54 -3.81 -10.09 15.36
C LEU A 54 -3.77 -11.54 15.88
N ALA A 55 -3.11 -11.80 17.01
CA ALA A 55 -2.96 -13.14 17.56
C ALA A 55 -4.33 -13.80 17.78
N GLY A 56 -4.51 -14.97 17.18
CA GLY A 56 -5.77 -15.72 17.21
C GLY A 56 -6.88 -15.21 16.27
N LYS A 57 -6.58 -14.21 15.43
CA LYS A 57 -7.45 -13.78 14.34
C LYS A 57 -6.90 -14.34 13.03
N GLU A 58 -7.67 -15.18 12.39
CA GLU A 58 -7.40 -15.59 11.01
C GLU A 58 -8.11 -14.60 10.10
N LEU A 59 -7.35 -13.69 9.49
CA LEU A 59 -7.94 -12.67 8.60
C LEU A 59 -8.40 -13.30 7.29
N GLY A 60 -7.84 -14.46 6.97
CA GLY A 60 -8.12 -15.18 5.72
C GLY A 60 -7.68 -14.39 4.49
N GLY A 61 -7.62 -15.10 3.34
CA GLY A 61 -7.39 -14.47 2.05
C GLY A 61 -5.93 -14.37 1.61
N ASN A 62 -5.82 -14.12 0.33
CA ASN A 62 -4.60 -14.19 -0.45
C ASN A 62 -4.22 -12.82 -1.07
N ILE A 63 -4.90 -11.76 -0.63
CA ILE A 63 -4.68 -10.39 -1.11
C ILE A 63 -4.79 -9.41 0.04
N GLY A 64 -3.88 -8.44 0.07
CA GLY A 64 -3.91 -7.38 1.06
C GLY A 64 -2.82 -6.35 0.86
N ILE A 65 -2.95 -5.28 1.65
CA ILE A 65 -2.01 -4.18 1.75
C ILE A 65 -1.64 -3.94 3.22
N ALA A 66 -0.43 -3.50 3.48
CA ALA A 66 0.06 -3.24 4.83
C ALA A 66 0.98 -2.04 4.86
N HIS A 67 1.09 -1.39 6.00
CA HIS A 67 1.87 -0.18 6.14
C HIS A 67 2.46 -0.03 7.54
N THR A 68 3.72 0.42 7.62
CA THR A 68 4.32 1.03 8.80
C THR A 68 4.35 2.54 8.57
N ARG A 69 3.74 3.30 9.47
CA ARG A 69 3.62 4.74 9.33
C ARG A 69 4.72 5.46 10.10
N TRP A 70 5.33 6.45 9.48
CA TRP A 70 6.06 7.53 10.14
C TRP A 70 5.22 8.81 9.98
N ALA A 71 4.71 9.36 11.07
CA ALA A 71 3.74 10.46 11.02
C ALA A 71 4.32 11.72 10.35
N THR A 72 3.69 12.14 9.27
CA THR A 72 3.91 13.44 8.62
C THR A 72 2.73 14.39 8.89
N HIS A 73 1.51 13.87 8.96
CA HIS A 73 0.27 14.58 9.25
C HIS A 73 -0.51 13.88 10.37
N GLY A 74 -0.92 14.63 11.38
CA GLY A 74 -1.68 14.13 12.52
C GLY A 74 -0.83 13.36 13.54
N VAL A 75 -1.29 13.32 14.77
CA VAL A 75 -0.60 12.64 15.87
C VAL A 75 -0.59 11.12 15.67
N PRO A 76 0.46 10.41 16.16
CA PRO A 76 0.50 8.96 16.17
C PRO A 76 -0.59 8.37 17.07
N ASN A 77 -1.62 7.79 16.47
CA ASN A 77 -2.70 7.06 17.14
C ASN A 77 -3.31 6.04 16.18
N ASP A 78 -4.19 5.17 16.68
CA ASP A 78 -4.82 4.11 15.90
C ASP A 78 -5.68 4.66 14.75
N VAL A 79 -6.33 5.80 14.95
CA VAL A 79 -7.22 6.42 13.95
C VAL A 79 -6.42 6.91 12.74
N ASN A 80 -5.27 7.56 13.00
CA ASN A 80 -4.39 8.11 11.96
C ASN A 80 -3.44 7.06 11.35
N ALA A 81 -3.39 5.84 11.90
CA ALA A 81 -2.62 4.75 11.33
C ALA A 81 -3.18 4.30 9.97
N HIS A 82 -2.33 3.81 9.08
CA HIS A 82 -2.74 3.16 7.83
C HIS A 82 -2.99 1.66 8.06
N PRO A 83 -3.84 1.05 7.21
CA PRO A 83 -4.61 1.61 6.09
C PRO A 83 -5.76 2.52 6.52
N HIS A 84 -6.16 3.44 5.63
CA HIS A 84 -7.40 4.20 5.75
C HIS A 84 -8.51 3.55 4.94
N CYS A 85 -9.72 3.49 5.54
CA CYS A 85 -10.92 3.06 4.84
C CYS A 85 -11.71 4.25 4.32
N SER A 86 -12.41 4.07 3.23
CA SER A 86 -13.47 4.97 2.80
C SER A 86 -14.63 4.99 3.79
N GLU A 87 -15.51 5.98 3.70
CA GLU A 87 -16.62 6.15 4.64
C GLU A 87 -17.54 4.92 4.70
N SER A 88 -17.84 4.29 3.56
CA SER A 88 -18.64 3.06 3.48
C SER A 88 -17.86 1.78 3.86
N GLU A 89 -16.56 1.89 4.14
CA GLU A 89 -15.66 0.77 4.44
C GLU A 89 -15.54 -0.25 3.30
N ASN A 90 -15.77 0.17 2.05
CA ASN A 90 -15.66 -0.68 0.87
C ASN A 90 -14.30 -0.62 0.20
N ILE A 91 -13.51 0.42 0.47
CA ILE A 91 -12.18 0.63 -0.11
C ILE A 91 -11.19 0.88 1.02
N ALA A 92 -10.01 0.24 0.96
CA ALA A 92 -8.89 0.54 1.85
C ALA A 92 -7.67 1.00 1.04
N LEU A 93 -6.94 1.96 1.60
CA LEU A 93 -5.80 2.61 0.97
C LEU A 93 -4.64 2.76 1.95
N ILE A 94 -3.42 2.50 1.46
CA ILE A 94 -2.17 2.93 2.09
C ILE A 94 -1.50 4.00 1.22
N HIS A 95 -0.76 4.91 1.87
CA HIS A 95 -0.15 6.06 1.20
C HIS A 95 1.20 6.42 1.83
N ASN A 96 2.20 6.59 0.99
CA ASN A 96 3.47 7.24 1.29
C ASN A 96 3.54 8.54 0.51
N GLY A 97 3.71 9.66 1.19
CA GLY A 97 3.79 10.98 0.57
C GLY A 97 2.96 12.02 1.28
N ILE A 98 2.64 13.10 0.57
CA ILE A 98 1.85 14.22 1.07
C ILE A 98 0.95 14.73 -0.05
N ILE A 99 -0.36 14.83 0.21
CA ILE A 99 -1.34 15.44 -0.69
C ILE A 99 -1.51 16.91 -0.26
N GLU A 100 -0.86 17.80 -1.00
CA GLU A 100 -0.76 19.22 -0.63
C GLU A 100 -2.13 19.91 -0.65
N ASN A 101 -2.99 19.57 -1.60
CA ASN A 101 -4.32 20.17 -1.76
C ASN A 101 -5.44 19.43 -1.02
N TYR A 102 -5.10 18.56 -0.03
CA TYR A 102 -6.08 17.73 0.68
C TYR A 102 -7.22 18.51 1.33
N ARG A 103 -6.96 19.75 1.79
CA ARG A 103 -8.01 20.58 2.44
C ARG A 103 -9.12 20.95 1.47
N VAL A 104 -8.76 21.38 0.26
CA VAL A 104 -9.75 21.72 -0.78
C VAL A 104 -10.59 20.51 -1.17
N LEU A 105 -9.92 19.34 -1.30
CA LEU A 105 -10.60 18.08 -1.61
C LEU A 105 -11.52 17.64 -0.47
N LYS A 106 -11.08 17.84 0.78
CA LYS A 106 -11.86 17.53 1.97
C LYS A 106 -13.12 18.38 2.05
N ASP A 107 -12.98 19.71 1.90
CA ASP A 107 -14.11 20.64 1.95
C ASP A 107 -15.17 20.26 0.89
N ALA A 108 -14.74 19.94 -0.34
CA ALA A 108 -15.63 19.49 -1.39
C ALA A 108 -16.35 18.16 -1.07
N LEU A 109 -15.66 17.22 -0.41
CA LEU A 109 -16.26 15.96 0.02
C LEU A 109 -17.24 16.16 1.18
N GLU A 110 -16.94 17.06 2.14
CA GLU A 110 -17.84 17.43 3.24
C GLU A 110 -19.14 18.06 2.70
N GLU A 111 -19.06 18.90 1.67
CA GLU A 111 -20.24 19.45 0.96
C GLU A 111 -21.08 18.34 0.29
N ASN A 112 -20.48 17.21 -0.06
CA ASN A 112 -21.16 16.03 -0.61
C ASN A 112 -21.56 14.99 0.46
N GLY A 113 -21.45 15.35 1.76
CA GLY A 113 -21.95 14.56 2.87
C GLY A 113 -20.95 13.60 3.49
N TYR A 114 -19.69 13.60 3.04
CA TYR A 114 -18.64 12.75 3.62
C TYR A 114 -18.21 13.25 5.00
N THR A 115 -17.93 12.32 5.90
CA THR A 115 -17.38 12.58 7.22
C THR A 115 -15.99 11.99 7.37
N PHE A 116 -15.15 12.58 8.20
CA PHE A 116 -13.75 12.18 8.37
C PHE A 116 -13.47 11.80 9.83
N ARG A 117 -12.85 10.65 10.03
CA ARG A 117 -12.50 10.12 11.35
C ARG A 117 -11.07 10.51 11.74
N SER A 118 -10.16 10.64 10.77
CA SER A 118 -8.77 10.99 10.97
C SER A 118 -8.44 12.41 10.56
N SER A 119 -7.24 12.84 10.90
CA SER A 119 -6.69 14.13 10.45
C SER A 119 -5.71 13.97 9.28
N THR A 120 -5.74 12.82 8.59
CA THR A 120 -4.76 12.52 7.52
C THR A 120 -5.29 12.91 6.15
N ASP A 121 -4.37 13.30 5.27
CA ASP A 121 -4.62 13.53 3.85
C ASP A 121 -4.98 12.22 3.12
N SER A 122 -4.51 11.09 3.62
CA SER A 122 -4.77 9.76 3.05
C SER A 122 -6.24 9.34 3.15
N GLU A 123 -6.94 9.71 4.24
CA GLU A 123 -8.38 9.46 4.36
C GLU A 123 -9.16 10.31 3.35
N VAL A 124 -8.70 11.52 3.07
CA VAL A 124 -9.32 12.37 2.03
C VAL A 124 -9.19 11.69 0.66
N LEU A 125 -8.03 11.12 0.35
CA LEU A 125 -7.83 10.44 -0.94
C LEU A 125 -8.70 9.21 -1.09
N VAL A 126 -8.81 8.34 -0.08
CA VAL A 126 -9.67 7.15 -0.20
C VAL A 126 -11.15 7.50 -0.34
N ASN A 127 -11.60 8.54 0.33
CA ASN A 127 -12.97 9.04 0.19
C ASN A 127 -13.22 9.70 -1.17
N LEU A 128 -12.22 10.39 -1.75
CA LEU A 128 -12.32 10.91 -3.11
C LEU A 128 -12.45 9.79 -4.14
N ILE A 129 -11.67 8.71 -4.00
CA ILE A 129 -11.79 7.53 -4.85
C ILE A 129 -13.19 6.91 -4.75
N GLU A 130 -13.71 6.74 -3.54
CA GLU A 130 -15.05 6.20 -3.32
C GLU A 130 -16.14 7.10 -3.91
N TYR A 131 -16.07 8.41 -3.69
CA TYR A 131 -17.00 9.38 -4.26
C TYR A 131 -17.07 9.27 -5.79
N ILE A 132 -15.91 9.25 -6.44
CA ILE A 132 -15.83 9.12 -7.90
C ILE A 132 -16.38 7.75 -8.35
N ARG A 133 -15.99 6.67 -7.65
CA ARG A 133 -16.41 5.31 -7.94
C ARG A 133 -17.93 5.15 -7.92
N SER A 134 -18.57 5.71 -6.87
CA SER A 134 -20.01 5.63 -6.66
C SER A 134 -20.79 6.55 -7.60
N THR A 135 -20.31 7.77 -7.81
CA THR A 135 -21.01 8.78 -8.61
C THR A 135 -20.96 8.44 -10.11
N ASN A 136 -19.82 7.95 -10.61
CA ASN A 136 -19.61 7.68 -12.03
C ASN A 136 -19.87 6.21 -12.42
N ALA A 137 -20.17 5.33 -11.45
CA ALA A 137 -20.34 3.89 -11.67
C ALA A 137 -19.20 3.27 -12.51
N CYS A 138 -17.98 3.74 -12.29
CA CYS A 138 -16.79 3.35 -13.04
C CYS A 138 -15.99 2.23 -12.31
N SER A 139 -14.98 1.65 -12.96
CA SER A 139 -14.08 0.67 -12.34
C SER A 139 -13.21 1.32 -11.24
N LEU A 140 -12.61 0.50 -10.34
CA LEU A 140 -11.68 1.01 -9.33
C LEU A 140 -10.48 1.71 -9.99
N LEU A 141 -9.93 1.15 -11.07
CA LEU A 141 -8.86 1.77 -11.84
C LEU A 141 -9.24 3.17 -12.34
N GLU A 142 -10.41 3.30 -12.96
CA GLU A 142 -10.89 4.59 -13.48
C GLU A 142 -11.16 5.60 -12.35
N ALA A 143 -11.69 5.14 -11.21
CA ALA A 143 -11.88 6.00 -10.04
C ALA A 143 -10.54 6.52 -9.50
N VAL A 144 -9.53 5.65 -9.38
CA VAL A 144 -8.17 6.03 -8.98
C VAL A 144 -7.56 7.02 -9.98
N GLN A 145 -7.67 6.76 -11.29
CA GLN A 145 -7.17 7.69 -12.32
C GLN A 145 -7.82 9.07 -12.19
N GLN A 146 -9.14 9.14 -12.05
CA GLN A 146 -9.87 10.40 -11.92
C GLN A 146 -9.55 11.14 -10.61
N ALA A 147 -9.36 10.40 -9.51
CA ALA A 147 -8.96 10.99 -8.24
C ALA A 147 -7.55 11.59 -8.33
N LEU A 148 -6.58 10.83 -8.87
CA LEU A 148 -5.19 11.27 -8.96
C LEU A 148 -4.97 12.45 -9.90
N ARG A 149 -5.83 12.67 -10.88
CA ARG A 149 -5.82 13.90 -11.70
C ARG A 149 -6.18 15.16 -10.91
N GLN A 150 -6.84 15.03 -9.77
CA GLN A 150 -7.22 16.14 -8.91
C GLN A 150 -6.22 16.37 -7.78
N VAL A 151 -5.30 15.42 -7.56
CA VAL A 151 -4.31 15.46 -6.48
C VAL A 151 -3.08 16.27 -6.89
N VAL A 152 -2.63 17.11 -5.98
CA VAL A 152 -1.33 17.81 -6.07
C VAL A 152 -0.46 17.31 -4.93
N GLY A 153 0.76 16.88 -5.26
CA GLY A 153 1.73 16.40 -4.27
C GLY A 153 2.43 15.12 -4.66
N ALA A 154 3.13 14.52 -3.69
CA ALA A 154 3.85 13.26 -3.86
C ALA A 154 3.03 12.10 -3.27
N TYR A 155 2.97 10.98 -3.99
CA TYR A 155 2.27 9.80 -3.49
C TYR A 155 2.88 8.49 -4.02
N ALA A 156 2.83 7.47 -3.18
CA ALA A 156 2.83 6.07 -3.58
C ALA A 156 1.67 5.42 -2.82
N ILE A 157 0.67 4.95 -3.55
CA ILE A 157 -0.56 4.39 -2.98
C ILE A 157 -0.77 2.95 -3.42
N ALA A 158 -1.41 2.16 -2.54
CA ALA A 158 -2.01 0.89 -2.91
C ALA A 158 -3.44 0.84 -2.38
N VAL A 159 -4.34 0.32 -3.20
CA VAL A 159 -5.78 0.32 -2.97
C VAL A 159 -6.34 -1.08 -3.16
N VAL A 160 -7.15 -1.53 -2.23
CA VAL A 160 -7.95 -2.77 -2.31
C VAL A 160 -9.42 -2.44 -2.11
N GLU A 161 -10.30 -3.23 -2.72
CA GLU A 161 -11.75 -3.03 -2.67
C GLU A 161 -12.45 -4.30 -2.16
N LYS A 162 -13.44 -4.13 -1.31
CA LYS A 162 -14.34 -5.19 -0.86
C LYS A 162 -14.93 -5.96 -2.05
N ASN A 163 -15.11 -7.26 -1.90
CA ASN A 163 -15.56 -8.18 -2.95
C ASN A 163 -14.62 -8.31 -4.15
N ASN A 164 -13.44 -7.67 -4.15
CA ASN A 164 -12.42 -7.84 -5.17
C ASN A 164 -11.20 -8.57 -4.57
N ARG A 165 -11.17 -9.89 -4.74
CA ARG A 165 -10.16 -10.79 -4.15
C ARG A 165 -8.93 -11.00 -5.03
N ASP A 166 -8.88 -10.34 -6.17
CA ASP A 166 -7.88 -10.65 -7.19
C ASP A 166 -7.01 -9.46 -7.59
N GLU A 167 -7.36 -8.23 -7.15
CA GLU A 167 -6.75 -7.04 -7.72
C GLU A 167 -6.33 -6.01 -6.66
N ILE A 168 -5.10 -5.49 -6.83
CA ILE A 168 -4.61 -4.30 -6.15
C ILE A 168 -4.36 -3.23 -7.23
N ILE A 169 -4.84 -2.02 -7.00
CA ILE A 169 -4.46 -0.86 -7.81
C ILE A 169 -3.38 -0.10 -7.06
N ALA A 170 -2.24 0.13 -7.70
CA ALA A 170 -1.13 0.87 -7.11
C ALA A 170 -0.70 2.00 -8.05
N ALA A 171 -0.38 3.16 -7.50
CA ALA A 171 0.00 4.33 -8.29
C ALA A 171 1.14 5.10 -7.62
N ARG A 172 1.95 5.77 -8.44
CA ARG A 172 3.13 6.49 -7.95
C ARG A 172 3.29 7.86 -8.59
N GLN A 173 3.70 8.82 -7.75
CA GLN A 173 4.24 10.12 -8.12
C GLN A 173 5.27 10.55 -7.08
N SER A 174 6.55 10.66 -7.45
CA SER A 174 7.68 11.14 -6.63
C SER A 174 8.02 10.32 -5.37
N SER A 175 7.28 9.26 -5.05
CA SER A 175 7.57 8.34 -3.94
C SER A 175 7.97 6.96 -4.47
N PRO A 176 8.90 6.22 -3.85
CA PRO A 176 9.38 4.94 -4.38
C PRO A 176 8.32 3.84 -4.37
N MET A 177 8.31 3.00 -5.42
CA MET A 177 7.44 1.83 -5.53
C MET A 177 8.07 0.79 -6.44
N ALA A 178 8.15 -0.45 -5.95
CA ALA A 178 8.60 -1.62 -6.68
C ALA A 178 7.56 -2.73 -6.62
N ILE A 179 7.43 -3.47 -7.72
CA ILE A 179 6.57 -4.65 -7.82
C ILE A 179 7.49 -5.86 -8.06
N GLY A 180 7.47 -6.80 -7.12
CA GLY A 180 8.13 -8.09 -7.28
C GLY A 180 7.21 -9.06 -8.03
N ILE A 181 7.78 -9.78 -9.00
CA ILE A 181 7.06 -10.77 -9.80
C ILE A 181 7.48 -12.16 -9.33
N GLY A 182 6.55 -12.90 -8.75
CA GLY A 182 6.71 -14.29 -8.36
C GLY A 182 6.00 -15.27 -9.31
N ARG A 183 5.89 -16.52 -8.91
CA ARG A 183 5.20 -17.57 -9.68
C ARG A 183 3.69 -17.55 -9.39
N GLY A 184 2.93 -16.81 -10.19
CA GLY A 184 1.48 -16.65 -9.98
C GLY A 184 1.16 -15.72 -8.81
N GLU A 185 2.07 -14.82 -8.49
CA GLU A 185 1.96 -13.89 -7.38
C GLU A 185 2.70 -12.59 -7.64
N TYR A 186 2.28 -11.55 -6.95
CA TYR A 186 2.88 -10.22 -7.01
C TYR A 186 3.06 -9.66 -5.60
N PHE A 187 4.17 -8.98 -5.43
CA PHE A 187 4.53 -8.25 -4.22
C PHE A 187 4.63 -6.77 -4.54
N LEU A 188 4.16 -5.91 -3.66
CA LEU A 188 4.29 -4.46 -3.79
C LEU A 188 4.99 -3.91 -2.57
N SER A 189 6.04 -3.13 -2.78
CA SER A 189 6.75 -2.49 -1.67
C SER A 189 7.34 -1.14 -2.09
N SER A 190 7.54 -0.27 -1.11
CA SER A 190 8.34 0.95 -1.26
C SER A 190 9.84 0.67 -1.29
N ASP A 191 10.26 -0.55 -0.91
CA ASP A 191 11.65 -1.00 -0.91
C ASP A 191 11.73 -2.46 -1.35
N ALA A 192 12.43 -2.71 -2.45
CA ALA A 192 12.61 -4.06 -3.00
C ALA A 192 13.32 -5.01 -2.01
N ALA A 193 14.15 -4.48 -1.10
CA ALA A 193 14.84 -5.27 -0.09
C ALA A 193 13.88 -6.05 0.83
N SER A 194 12.70 -5.50 1.12
CA SER A 194 11.70 -6.14 2.00
C SER A 194 11.02 -7.37 1.40
N ILE A 195 11.16 -7.60 0.10
CA ILE A 195 10.50 -8.70 -0.62
C ILE A 195 11.48 -9.54 -1.45
N ILE A 196 12.80 -9.31 -1.28
CA ILE A 196 13.85 -9.99 -2.09
C ILE A 196 13.95 -11.50 -1.78
N GLU A 197 13.50 -11.93 -0.60
CA GLU A 197 13.45 -13.35 -0.24
C GLU A 197 12.41 -14.14 -1.07
N TYR A 198 11.39 -13.45 -1.59
CA TYR A 198 10.32 -14.05 -2.39
C TYR A 198 10.62 -14.02 -3.89
N THR A 199 11.28 -12.97 -4.38
CA THR A 199 11.61 -12.83 -5.81
C THR A 199 12.78 -11.89 -6.04
N GLN A 200 13.49 -12.12 -7.15
CA GLN A 200 14.55 -11.26 -7.67
C GLN A 200 14.13 -10.48 -8.93
N ASP A 201 12.94 -10.74 -9.46
CA ASP A 201 12.41 -10.08 -10.65
C ASP A 201 11.52 -8.90 -10.24
N PHE A 202 11.94 -7.68 -10.56
CA PHE A 202 11.29 -6.45 -10.13
C PHE A 202 10.91 -5.55 -11.30
N VAL A 203 9.80 -4.87 -11.14
CA VAL A 203 9.37 -3.75 -11.99
C VAL A 203 9.27 -2.50 -11.09
N TYR A 204 9.93 -1.43 -11.50
CA TYR A 204 9.80 -0.13 -10.84
C TYR A 204 8.73 0.69 -11.55
N VAL A 205 7.74 1.13 -10.79
CA VAL A 205 6.68 2.00 -11.31
C VAL A 205 7.24 3.41 -11.46
N ASN A 206 7.02 4.05 -12.60
CA ASN A 206 7.46 5.44 -12.86
C ASN A 206 6.43 6.45 -12.38
N ASP A 207 6.82 7.72 -12.33
CA ASP A 207 5.92 8.82 -11.97
C ASP A 207 4.77 8.93 -12.98
N GLY A 208 3.55 9.08 -12.47
CA GLY A 208 2.33 9.15 -13.27
C GLY A 208 1.83 7.79 -13.79
N GLU A 209 2.46 6.69 -13.37
CA GLU A 209 2.01 5.35 -13.72
C GLU A 209 1.14 4.71 -12.63
N ILE A 210 0.24 3.85 -13.08
CA ILE A 210 -0.67 3.05 -12.26
C ILE A 210 -0.49 1.59 -12.64
N ALA A 211 -0.19 0.76 -11.67
CA ALA A 211 -0.11 -0.69 -11.82
C ALA A 211 -1.45 -1.34 -11.43
N VAL A 212 -1.94 -2.19 -12.31
CA VAL A 212 -3.05 -3.12 -12.05
C VAL A 212 -2.44 -4.48 -11.78
N ILE A 213 -2.42 -4.85 -10.53
CA ILE A 213 -1.83 -6.10 -10.02
C ILE A 213 -2.97 -7.08 -9.82
N ASN A 214 -3.00 -8.15 -10.62
CA ASN A 214 -4.05 -9.15 -10.54
C ASN A 214 -3.43 -10.55 -10.59
N ARG A 215 -3.73 -11.42 -9.61
CA ARG A 215 -3.12 -12.75 -9.51
C ARG A 215 -3.43 -13.67 -10.68
N ASN A 216 -4.53 -13.42 -11.39
CA ASN A 216 -5.02 -14.25 -12.49
C ASN A 216 -4.67 -13.67 -13.87
N LYS A 217 -3.98 -12.51 -13.91
CA LYS A 217 -3.65 -11.80 -15.15
C LYS A 217 -2.21 -11.31 -15.13
N PRO A 218 -1.58 -11.12 -16.28
CA PRO A 218 -0.29 -10.44 -16.37
C PRO A 218 -0.38 -9.04 -15.73
N LEU A 219 0.73 -8.62 -15.09
CA LEU A 219 0.89 -7.26 -14.62
C LEU A 219 0.60 -6.27 -15.75
N LYS A 220 -0.23 -5.29 -15.46
CA LYS A 220 -0.52 -4.20 -16.39
C LYS A 220 -0.13 -2.87 -15.75
N ILE A 221 0.58 -2.03 -16.49
CA ILE A 221 0.92 -0.67 -16.09
C ILE A 221 0.33 0.30 -17.11
N VAL A 222 -0.36 1.31 -16.61
CA VAL A 222 -0.98 2.35 -17.44
C VAL A 222 -0.65 3.73 -16.89
N THR A 223 -0.72 4.74 -17.72
CA THR A 223 -0.64 6.14 -17.30
C THR A 223 -1.99 6.64 -16.78
N LEU A 224 -2.00 7.85 -16.19
CA LEU A 224 -3.26 8.52 -15.81
C LEU A 224 -4.23 8.66 -16.99
N ASP A 225 -3.73 8.76 -18.23
CA ASP A 225 -4.54 8.85 -19.45
C ASP A 225 -4.83 7.48 -20.10
N ASN A 226 -4.63 6.40 -19.34
CA ASN A 226 -4.91 5.03 -19.73
C ASN A 226 -4.08 4.50 -20.92
N HIS A 227 -2.90 5.07 -21.17
CA HIS A 227 -1.95 4.50 -22.12
C HIS A 227 -1.14 3.39 -21.45
N GLU A 228 -1.01 2.25 -22.11
CA GLU A 228 -0.20 1.14 -21.59
C GLU A 228 1.30 1.49 -21.62
N SER A 229 1.96 1.30 -20.48
CA SER A 229 3.40 1.45 -20.35
C SER A 229 4.12 0.13 -20.60
N ARG A 230 5.32 0.23 -21.16
CA ARG A 230 6.19 -0.95 -21.31
C ARG A 230 6.70 -1.40 -19.96
N ILE A 231 6.54 -2.68 -19.67
CA ILE A 231 7.07 -3.30 -18.45
C ILE A 231 8.54 -3.68 -18.69
N ASP A 232 9.43 -3.16 -17.84
CA ASP A 232 10.86 -3.45 -17.83
C ASP A 232 11.20 -4.24 -16.56
N ILE A 233 11.41 -5.54 -16.71
CA ILE A 233 11.74 -6.43 -15.58
C ILE A 233 13.25 -6.37 -15.34
N LYS A 234 13.63 -5.93 -14.13
CA LYS A 234 15.01 -5.87 -13.67
C LYS A 234 15.28 -6.99 -12.67
N LYS A 235 16.39 -7.71 -12.86
CA LYS A 235 16.89 -8.67 -11.88
C LYS A 235 17.75 -7.95 -10.84
N LEU A 236 17.33 -8.02 -9.59
CA LEU A 236 18.15 -7.60 -8.45
C LEU A 236 19.08 -8.74 -8.04
N GLN A 237 20.39 -8.59 -8.31
CA GLN A 237 21.42 -9.51 -7.84
C GLN A 237 21.91 -9.06 -6.44
N MET A 238 21.03 -9.01 -5.47
CA MET A 238 21.42 -8.81 -4.07
C MET A 238 21.36 -10.15 -3.35
N SER A 239 22.42 -10.51 -2.64
CA SER A 239 22.40 -11.67 -1.75
C SER A 239 21.70 -11.27 -0.44
N ILE A 240 20.95 -12.21 0.15
CA ILE A 240 20.30 -12.03 1.46
C ILE A 240 21.32 -11.59 2.53
N SER A 241 22.56 -12.09 2.44
CA SER A 241 23.65 -11.69 3.34
C SER A 241 24.05 -10.21 3.28
N GLN A 242 23.76 -9.51 2.17
CA GLN A 242 23.98 -8.06 2.06
C GLN A 242 22.90 -7.23 2.75
N LEU A 243 21.71 -7.83 2.97
CA LEU A 243 20.57 -7.20 3.66
C LEU A 243 20.63 -7.41 5.18
N GLU A 244 21.37 -8.41 5.64
CA GLU A 244 21.57 -8.65 7.06
C GLU A 244 22.54 -7.64 7.65
N LYS A 245 22.32 -7.28 8.92
CA LYS A 245 23.20 -6.34 9.65
C LYS A 245 24.65 -6.83 9.79
N GLY A 246 24.98 -8.04 9.29
CA GLY A 246 26.33 -8.59 9.33
C GLY A 246 26.92 -8.73 10.74
N GLY A 247 26.06 -8.92 11.76
CA GLY A 247 26.47 -8.94 13.16
C GLY A 247 26.55 -7.56 13.84
N TYR A 248 26.32 -6.48 13.10
CA TYR A 248 26.26 -5.12 13.66
C TYR A 248 24.89 -4.81 14.30
N PRO A 249 24.85 -4.08 15.41
CA PRO A 249 23.57 -3.71 16.07
C PRO A 249 22.71 -2.78 15.23
N HIS A 250 23.31 -2.00 14.32
CA HIS A 250 22.62 -1.03 13.44
C HIS A 250 23.21 -1.05 12.03
N PHE A 251 22.36 -0.85 10.99
CA PHE A 251 22.80 -0.74 9.59
C PHE A 251 23.81 0.39 9.36
N MET A 252 23.64 1.52 10.01
CA MET A 252 24.59 2.64 9.95
C MET A 252 26.00 2.24 10.40
N LEU A 253 26.13 1.39 11.41
CA LEU A 253 27.44 0.88 11.85
C LEU A 253 28.05 -0.06 10.83
N LYS A 254 27.26 -0.90 10.17
CA LYS A 254 27.69 -1.73 9.05
C LYS A 254 28.28 -0.88 7.92
N GLU A 255 27.54 0.17 7.47
CA GLU A 255 27.96 1.07 6.39
C GLU A 255 29.23 1.89 6.72
N ILE A 256 29.51 2.13 8.01
CA ILE A 256 30.72 2.85 8.45
C ILE A 256 31.95 1.95 8.45
N TYR A 257 31.80 0.65 8.66
CA TYR A 257 32.89 -0.29 8.83
C TYR A 257 33.12 -1.24 7.63
N GLU A 258 32.27 -1.25 6.62
CA GLU A 258 32.43 -1.87 5.31
C GLU A 258 32.91 -0.83 4.27
#